data_c1c662365afda598bf03db28cd4157cd
#
_entry.id   c1c662365afda598bf03db28cd4157cd
#
_cell.length_a   1.000
_cell.length_b   1.000
_cell.length_c   1.000
_cell.angle_alpha   90.00
_cell.angle_beta   90.00
_cell.angle_gamma   90.00
#
_symmetry.space_group_name_H-M   'P 1'
#
loop_
_entity.id
_entity.type
_entity.pdbx_description
1 polymer ?
#
loop_
_entity_poly.entity_id
_entity_poly.type
_entity_poly.pdbx_seq_one_letter_code
_entity_poly.pdbx_strand_id
1 'polypeptide(L)'
;MAAAEHVDEGDTEDDARRSTEVDDGHPWSYLESMFSYLWMEANSYRMKCMLCLPKCHEIKAFKNSPSNLKKHIERAHPQHLKKYEQLTSQKRKRASEAGTSTLKQTTLLATRSISQSAVDRAIVKYVVNNLQPLSTVENEAFRELLTDLLPTAKVITRVTLRSRIEDLAKSMKNVLTEEMSKVDHIATTTDCWSVRRRSFLGVTAHWVNSTDLTRRSAALACRQLRGSHTFDVLATALNDIHTEYGIRNKVVRTTTDNGSNFLKAFQVFSVDKNNNEAEEKEDEEGNEMEGVEFVDMTSILVENDGFEFELPKHQRCACHLLNLVSTVDAEKATANDGYKKLQRSTFSKCYGLWNKCGRSCQAAEAVEDACSLQLLRPNATRWNSMFMAVERLLKILREKGEPALREICAELKVPMFHPVELTFLKEYYTTMSPVAQSINILQGEVEVQMGWLLPTISLLSSKLEKIKIALKHCKPLVEAIQVGIQNRFGEMSRDPELVAAAILIPKFKTAWIKDDATLKIGLDYIREQLEDPSISAEAGSGSSDEGDFFHILKSSHKTPSATKQLDSYLAYSTDDIKILKTFPVVLKLSNSTHLCLLLQLAKGCSA
;
A
#
# COMPACT_ATOMS: atom_id res chain seq x y z
N MET A 1 -18.83 -21.76 43.03
CA MET A 1 -19.41 -23.11 43.08
C MET A 1 -19.40 -23.65 41.69
N ALA A 2 -18.51 -24.51 41.46
CA ALA A 2 -18.52 -25.95 41.16
C ALA A 2 -18.97 -26.20 39.71
N ALA A 3 -18.42 -27.04 38.91
CA ALA A 3 -17.29 -27.96 38.89
C ALA A 3 -17.21 -28.46 37.45
N ALA A 4 -16.04 -28.61 36.94
CA ALA A 4 -15.44 -29.68 36.20
C ALA A 4 -16.31 -30.85 35.71
N GLU A 5 -16.10 -31.24 34.44
CA GLU A 5 -15.83 -32.63 34.12
C GLU A 5 -15.13 -32.78 32.78
N HIS A 6 -14.08 -33.58 32.82
CA HIS A 6 -13.27 -34.16 31.76
C HIS A 6 -14.08 -35.10 30.87
N VAL A 7 -13.76 -35.16 29.56
CA VAL A 7 -13.64 -36.43 28.83
C VAL A 7 -12.51 -36.32 27.82
N ASP A 8 -11.66 -37.32 27.91
CA ASP A 8 -10.50 -37.70 27.14
C ASP A 8 -10.95 -38.63 25.98
N GLU A 9 -10.30 -38.52 24.85
CA GLU A 9 -10.12 -39.48 23.76
C GLU A 9 -9.56 -38.72 22.56
N GLY A 10 -8.39 -38.87 22.06
CA GLY A 10 -7.62 -40.08 21.76
C GLY A 10 -7.32 -40.11 20.27
N ASP A 11 -6.06 -39.96 19.94
CA ASP A 11 -5.31 -40.51 18.81
C ASP A 11 -5.58 -40.12 17.33
N THR A 12 -4.42 -39.87 16.72
CA THR A 12 -4.03 -40.04 15.31
C THR A 12 -4.34 -38.91 14.34
N GLU A 13 -3.28 -38.14 14.08
CA GLU A 13 -2.83 -37.85 12.71
C GLU A 13 -1.44 -37.16 12.74
N ASP A 14 -0.43 -38.01 12.87
CA ASP A 14 0.95 -37.66 12.53
C ASP A 14 1.18 -38.24 11.13
N ASP A 15 1.19 -37.39 10.11
CA ASP A 15 1.99 -37.57 8.89
C ASP A 15 1.65 -36.50 7.84
N ALA A 16 2.37 -35.37 7.82
CA ALA A 16 2.65 -34.59 6.59
C ALA A 16 3.41 -33.29 6.90
N ARG A 17 4.67 -33.39 7.27
CA ARG A 17 5.62 -32.26 7.08
C ARG A 17 7.00 -32.78 6.77
N ARG A 18 7.19 -33.18 5.53
CA ARG A 18 8.53 -33.39 4.96
C ARG A 18 8.78 -32.42 3.82
N SER A 19 9.99 -31.88 3.88
CA SER A 19 10.74 -31.19 2.82
C SER A 19 10.54 -29.70 2.63
N THR A 20 11.44 -28.93 3.25
CA THR A 20 12.24 -27.93 2.54
C THR A 20 13.66 -28.05 3.09
N GLU A 21 14.54 -28.63 2.30
CA GLU A 21 15.99 -28.62 2.53
C GLU A 21 16.47 -27.18 2.36
N VAL A 22 16.85 -26.56 3.49
CA VAL A 22 17.74 -25.42 3.50
C VAL A 22 19.06 -25.97 4.04
N ASP A 23 20.11 -25.86 3.24
CA ASP A 23 21.49 -26.21 3.56
C ASP A 23 22.01 -25.30 4.68
N ASP A 24 21.64 -25.61 5.92
CA ASP A 24 22.16 -25.00 7.13
C ASP A 24 23.18 -25.97 7.73
N GLY A 25 24.46 -25.69 7.49
CA GLY A 25 25.57 -26.43 8.06
C GLY A 25 25.42 -26.61 9.58
N HIS A 26 25.91 -27.72 10.12
CA HIS A 26 25.80 -28.12 11.53
C HIS A 26 26.14 -26.96 12.48
N PRO A 27 25.24 -26.52 13.38
CA PRO A 27 25.39 -25.32 14.20
C PRO A 27 26.64 -25.33 15.11
N TRP A 28 27.17 -26.52 15.41
CA TRP A 28 28.42 -26.75 16.09
C TRP A 28 29.25 -27.78 15.34
N SER A 29 29.89 -27.43 14.25
CA SER A 29 30.67 -28.30 13.38
C SER A 29 31.67 -29.22 14.12
N TYR A 30 32.24 -28.74 15.25
CA TYR A 30 33.15 -29.53 16.10
C TYR A 30 32.45 -30.65 16.88
N LEU A 31 31.12 -30.68 16.96
CA LEU A 31 30.34 -31.76 17.58
C LEU A 31 29.64 -32.70 16.57
N GLU A 32 29.86 -32.50 15.29
CA GLU A 32 29.24 -33.29 14.21
C GLU A 32 29.51 -34.78 14.32
N SER A 33 30.65 -35.19 14.86
CA SER A 33 30.98 -36.60 15.12
C SER A 33 30.16 -37.27 16.24
N MET A 34 29.42 -36.47 17.05
CA MET A 34 28.65 -36.96 18.19
C MET A 34 27.16 -36.66 18.07
N PHE A 35 26.81 -35.58 17.36
CA PHE A 35 25.44 -35.12 17.19
C PHE A 35 25.19 -34.75 15.75
N SER A 36 24.02 -35.13 15.19
CA SER A 36 23.54 -34.59 13.92
C SER A 36 22.48 -33.52 14.16
N TYR A 37 22.49 -32.47 13.33
CA TYR A 37 21.48 -31.44 13.32
C TYR A 37 20.21 -31.96 12.63
N LEU A 38 19.05 -31.72 13.22
CA LEU A 38 17.76 -32.11 12.66
C LEU A 38 17.00 -30.90 12.11
N TRP A 39 16.61 -29.95 12.98
CA TRP A 39 15.92 -28.71 12.59
C TRP A 39 16.05 -27.64 13.67
N MET A 40 15.62 -26.44 13.32
CA MET A 40 15.58 -25.29 14.22
C MET A 40 14.15 -25.04 14.72
N GLU A 41 13.99 -24.86 16.03
CA GLU A 41 12.74 -24.55 16.69
C GLU A 41 12.88 -23.22 17.47
N ALA A 42 12.27 -22.14 16.96
CA ALA A 42 12.36 -20.82 17.57
C ALA A 42 13.80 -20.39 17.93
N ASN A 43 14.19 -20.46 19.22
CA ASN A 43 15.50 -20.07 19.72
C ASN A 43 16.39 -21.26 20.11
N SER A 44 16.13 -22.45 19.55
CA SER A 44 16.85 -23.69 19.88
C SER A 44 17.00 -24.58 18.65
N TYR A 45 18.00 -25.47 18.72
CA TYR A 45 18.26 -26.51 17.74
C TYR A 45 17.80 -27.86 18.28
N ARG A 46 17.19 -28.70 17.41
CA ARG A 46 16.97 -30.12 17.68
C ARG A 46 18.13 -30.91 17.11
N MET A 47 18.77 -31.66 17.99
CA MET A 47 19.97 -32.44 17.71
C MET A 47 19.73 -33.91 18.04
N LYS A 48 20.18 -34.81 17.18
CA LYS A 48 20.12 -36.23 17.40
C LYS A 48 21.46 -36.75 17.92
N CYS A 49 21.44 -37.49 19.01
CA CYS A 49 22.66 -38.14 19.51
C CYS A 49 23.02 -39.36 18.67
N MET A 50 24.20 -39.35 18.06
CA MET A 50 24.68 -40.43 17.23
C MET A 50 25.20 -41.63 18.05
N LEU A 51 25.50 -41.40 19.34
CA LEU A 51 25.95 -42.47 20.26
C LEU A 51 24.80 -43.29 20.85
N CYS A 52 23.56 -42.80 20.73
CA CYS A 52 22.36 -43.52 21.18
C CYS A 52 21.81 -44.55 20.19
N LEU A 53 22.35 -44.63 18.98
CA LEU A 53 21.85 -45.54 17.95
C LEU A 53 21.89 -47.02 18.44
N PRO A 54 20.88 -47.84 18.14
CA PRO A 54 19.76 -47.60 17.23
C PRO A 54 18.58 -46.81 17.84
N LYS A 55 18.59 -46.49 19.14
CA LYS A 55 17.56 -45.66 19.79
C LYS A 55 17.77 -44.20 19.41
N CYS A 56 16.81 -43.60 18.69
CA CYS A 56 16.84 -42.18 18.39
C CYS A 56 16.56 -41.35 19.64
N HIS A 57 17.53 -40.55 20.10
CA HIS A 57 17.35 -39.62 21.20
C HIS A 57 17.57 -38.21 20.72
N GLU A 58 16.51 -37.42 20.75
CA GLU A 58 16.51 -36.00 20.34
C GLU A 58 16.74 -35.11 21.53
N ILE A 59 17.59 -34.10 21.36
CA ILE A 59 17.99 -33.18 22.43
C ILE A 59 17.77 -31.76 21.96
N LYS A 60 17.06 -30.99 22.77
CA LYS A 60 16.89 -29.55 22.56
C LYS A 60 18.11 -28.80 23.11
N ALA A 61 18.80 -28.08 22.25
CA ALA A 61 19.96 -27.25 22.62
C ALA A 61 19.71 -25.78 22.21
N PHE A 62 20.00 -24.83 23.09
CA PHE A 62 19.80 -23.41 22.79
C PHE A 62 20.85 -22.91 21.79
N LYS A 63 20.46 -21.95 20.90
CA LYS A 63 21.34 -21.40 19.85
C LYS A 63 22.72 -20.93 20.36
N ASN A 64 22.79 -20.42 21.58
CA ASN A 64 24.00 -19.86 22.15
C ASN A 64 24.75 -20.81 23.08
N SER A 65 24.26 -22.04 23.33
CA SER A 65 24.87 -22.94 24.31
C SER A 65 24.59 -24.42 24.05
N PRO A 66 25.62 -25.24 23.85
CA PRO A 66 25.49 -26.69 23.74
C PRO A 66 25.43 -27.40 25.12
N SER A 67 25.10 -26.70 26.21
CA SER A 67 25.12 -27.25 27.59
C SER A 67 24.21 -28.47 27.74
N ASN A 68 23.06 -28.53 27.07
CA ASN A 68 22.17 -29.67 27.13
C ASN A 68 22.76 -30.90 26.44
N LEU A 69 23.58 -30.72 25.40
CA LEU A 69 24.32 -31.79 24.74
C LEU A 69 25.37 -32.37 25.68
N LYS A 70 26.11 -31.51 26.43
CA LYS A 70 27.05 -31.94 27.44
C LYS A 70 26.37 -32.76 28.52
N LYS A 71 25.27 -32.27 29.10
CA LYS A 71 24.48 -32.94 30.12
C LYS A 71 23.97 -34.31 29.65
N HIS A 72 23.62 -34.44 28.37
CA HIS A 72 23.23 -35.73 27.81
C HIS A 72 24.42 -36.72 27.75
N ILE A 73 25.60 -36.25 27.30
CA ILE A 73 26.81 -37.11 27.29
C ILE A 73 27.18 -37.53 28.70
N GLU A 74 27.15 -36.63 29.67
CA GLU A 74 27.45 -36.92 31.09
C GLU A 74 26.54 -38.03 31.66
N ARG A 75 25.24 -37.99 31.30
CA ARG A 75 24.24 -38.93 31.84
C ARG A 75 24.17 -40.23 31.08
N ALA A 76 24.17 -40.19 29.74
CA ALA A 76 23.91 -41.38 28.89
C ALA A 76 25.18 -42.02 28.35
N HIS A 77 26.28 -41.27 28.21
CA HIS A 77 27.54 -41.75 27.60
C HIS A 77 28.78 -41.27 28.34
N PRO A 78 28.93 -41.53 29.67
CA PRO A 78 30.00 -40.97 30.47
C PRO A 78 31.41 -41.32 29.96
N GLN A 79 31.57 -42.48 29.30
CA GLN A 79 32.82 -42.92 28.66
C GLN A 79 33.25 -41.97 27.52
N HIS A 80 32.34 -41.23 26.89
CA HIS A 80 32.62 -40.29 25.82
C HIS A 80 32.80 -38.84 26.28
N LEU A 81 32.70 -38.56 27.58
CA LEU A 81 32.84 -37.23 28.14
C LEU A 81 34.20 -36.60 27.84
N LYS A 82 35.28 -37.36 27.97
CA LYS A 82 36.64 -36.88 27.66
C LYS A 82 36.76 -36.48 26.18
N LYS A 83 36.15 -37.24 25.25
CA LYS A 83 36.14 -36.91 23.83
C LYS A 83 35.34 -35.64 23.56
N TYR A 84 34.19 -35.46 24.20
CA TYR A 84 33.40 -34.24 24.10
C TYR A 84 34.20 -32.99 24.59
N GLU A 85 34.92 -33.13 25.71
CA GLU A 85 35.74 -32.06 26.26
C GLU A 85 36.98 -31.76 25.41
N GLN A 86 37.57 -32.73 24.78
CA GLN A 86 38.65 -32.56 23.80
C GLN A 86 38.16 -31.77 22.56
N LEU A 87 37.02 -32.11 22.00
CA LEU A 87 36.43 -31.39 20.85
C LEU A 87 36.08 -29.94 21.18
N THR A 88 35.57 -29.70 22.36
CA THR A 88 35.29 -28.34 22.86
C THR A 88 36.52 -27.52 23.23
N SER A 89 37.59 -28.18 23.69
CA SER A 89 38.87 -27.50 24.07
C SER A 89 39.72 -27.18 22.83
N GLN A 90 39.69 -28.00 21.77
CA GLN A 90 40.36 -27.69 20.50
C GLN A 90 39.82 -26.41 19.85
N LYS A 91 38.51 -26.08 20.02
CA LYS A 91 37.95 -24.80 19.61
C LYS A 91 38.56 -23.63 20.38
N ARG A 92 38.82 -23.81 21.67
CA ARG A 92 39.48 -22.78 22.50
C ARG A 92 40.95 -22.56 22.09
N LYS A 93 41.69 -23.58 21.68
CA LYS A 93 43.08 -23.46 21.23
C LYS A 93 43.20 -22.81 19.84
N ARG A 94 42.32 -23.13 18.87
CA ARG A 94 42.31 -22.47 17.55
C ARG A 94 41.92 -20.98 17.59
N ALA A 95 41.23 -20.54 18.67
CA ALA A 95 40.92 -19.14 18.90
C ALA A 95 42.06 -18.38 19.65
N SER A 96 43.03 -19.07 20.21
CA SER A 96 44.14 -18.49 21.00
C SER A 96 45.49 -18.39 20.26
N GLU A 97 45.60 -18.99 19.06
CA GLU A 97 46.86 -18.91 18.27
C GLU A 97 46.96 -17.68 17.35
N ALA A 98 45.96 -16.80 17.39
CA ALA A 98 45.93 -15.53 16.65
C ALA A 98 46.05 -14.32 17.61
N GLY A 99 47.07 -14.29 18.47
CA GLY A 99 47.31 -13.07 19.27
C GLY A 99 47.91 -13.31 20.64
N THR A 100 49.25 -13.26 20.72
CA THR A 100 50.02 -13.05 21.95
C THR A 100 49.70 -11.69 22.55
N SER A 101 49.11 -11.64 23.77
CA SER A 101 49.49 -10.72 24.84
C SER A 101 48.70 -10.94 26.14
N THR A 102 49.45 -11.03 27.22
CA THR A 102 49.18 -10.75 28.65
C THR A 102 47.74 -10.86 29.19
N LEU A 103 47.57 -11.83 30.09
CA LEU A 103 46.40 -12.02 30.95
C LEU A 103 46.00 -10.74 31.68
N LYS A 104 44.96 -10.06 31.18
CA LYS A 104 44.11 -9.18 31.97
C LYS A 104 42.77 -9.86 32.14
N GLN A 105 42.34 -10.03 33.38
CA GLN A 105 41.03 -10.52 33.78
C GLN A 105 39.94 -9.71 33.05
N THR A 106 39.36 -10.29 32.02
CA THR A 106 38.28 -9.65 31.26
C THR A 106 36.99 -9.78 32.05
N THR A 107 36.58 -8.68 32.65
CA THR A 107 35.22 -8.45 33.14
C THR A 107 34.22 -8.89 32.08
N LEU A 108 33.18 -9.65 32.46
CA LEU A 108 32.13 -10.25 31.59
C LEU A 108 31.18 -9.24 30.92
N LEU A 109 31.58 -7.99 30.84
CA LEU A 109 30.95 -6.94 30.06
C LEU A 109 31.88 -6.60 28.89
N ALA A 110 31.89 -7.46 27.87
CA ALA A 110 32.31 -7.02 26.55
C ALA A 110 31.26 -5.99 26.07
N THR A 111 31.42 -4.76 26.47
CA THR A 111 30.79 -3.62 25.83
C THR A 111 31.16 -3.73 24.34
N ARG A 112 30.22 -4.14 23.48
CA ARG A 112 30.39 -3.98 22.04
C ARG A 112 30.66 -2.51 21.82
N SER A 113 31.91 -2.16 21.55
CA SER A 113 32.25 -0.77 21.20
C SER A 113 31.51 -0.46 19.89
N ILE A 114 30.47 0.34 20.01
CA ILE A 114 29.71 0.79 18.87
C ILE A 114 30.58 1.82 18.13
N SER A 115 30.89 1.57 16.86
CA SER A 115 31.71 2.51 16.10
C SER A 115 30.99 3.86 15.91
N GLN A 116 31.71 4.97 15.86
CA GLN A 116 31.14 6.29 15.58
C GLN A 116 30.28 6.31 14.31
N SER A 117 30.72 5.60 13.27
CA SER A 117 29.94 5.49 12.03
C SER A 117 28.60 4.76 12.20
N ALA A 118 28.50 3.83 13.15
CA ALA A 118 27.24 3.17 13.46
C ALA A 118 26.29 4.11 14.24
N VAL A 119 26.83 4.93 15.13
CA VAL A 119 26.07 5.97 15.86
C VAL A 119 25.55 7.01 14.86
N ASP A 120 26.41 7.52 13.99
CA ASP A 120 26.02 8.50 12.96
C ASP A 120 24.90 7.97 12.08
N ARG A 121 24.99 6.71 11.61
CA ARG A 121 23.92 6.06 10.83
C ARG A 121 22.63 5.92 11.62
N ALA A 122 22.70 5.59 12.90
CA ALA A 122 21.53 5.47 13.77
C ALA A 122 20.83 6.83 13.94
N ILE A 123 21.59 7.91 14.14
CA ILE A 123 21.07 9.28 14.24
C ILE A 123 20.41 9.69 12.92
N VAL A 124 21.07 9.48 11.77
CA VAL A 124 20.51 9.78 10.45
C VAL A 124 19.19 9.01 10.25
N LYS A 125 19.19 7.70 10.53
CA LYS A 125 18.00 6.86 10.42
C LYS A 125 16.86 7.34 11.32
N TYR A 126 17.16 7.71 12.55
CA TYR A 126 16.17 8.25 13.48
C TYR A 126 15.53 9.54 12.95
N VAL A 127 16.37 10.50 12.52
CA VAL A 127 15.90 11.79 12.00
C VAL A 127 15.07 11.61 10.73
N VAL A 128 15.52 10.78 9.80
CA VAL A 128 14.81 10.54 8.52
C VAL A 128 13.51 9.79 8.74
N ASN A 129 13.53 8.67 9.47
CA ASN A 129 12.34 7.82 9.62
C ASN A 129 11.23 8.48 10.45
N ASN A 130 11.60 9.35 11.39
CA ASN A 130 10.63 10.04 12.23
C ASN A 130 10.37 11.49 11.79
N LEU A 131 10.88 11.90 10.61
CA LEU A 131 10.73 13.24 10.05
C LEU A 131 11.10 14.34 11.05
N GLN A 132 12.17 14.10 11.85
CA GLN A 132 12.60 15.04 12.84
C GLN A 132 13.33 16.25 12.20
N PRO A 133 13.21 17.45 12.78
CA PRO A 133 13.97 18.60 12.29
C PRO A 133 15.47 18.38 12.45
N LEU A 134 16.27 18.95 11.54
CA LEU A 134 17.73 18.83 11.60
C LEU A 134 18.32 19.40 12.91
N SER A 135 17.60 20.29 13.59
CA SER A 135 17.98 20.84 14.90
C SER A 135 17.90 19.83 16.05
N THR A 136 17.31 18.64 15.83
CA THR A 136 17.22 17.58 16.84
C THR A 136 18.60 17.22 17.42
N VAL A 137 19.66 17.21 16.58
CA VAL A 137 21.03 16.92 17.04
C VAL A 137 21.67 18.05 17.86
N GLU A 138 21.03 19.23 17.91
CA GLU A 138 21.42 20.37 18.74
C GLU A 138 20.63 20.44 20.04
N ASN A 139 19.55 19.64 20.16
CA ASN A 139 18.71 19.57 21.36
C ASN A 139 19.51 18.96 22.52
N GLU A 140 19.52 19.63 23.68
CA GLU A 140 20.28 19.25 24.85
C GLU A 140 19.85 17.87 25.37
N ALA A 141 18.56 17.64 25.57
CA ALA A 141 18.04 16.36 26.03
C ALA A 141 18.37 15.19 25.08
N PHE A 142 18.39 15.43 23.76
CA PHE A 142 18.81 14.43 22.79
C PHE A 142 20.30 14.10 22.90
N ARG A 143 21.14 15.11 23.15
CA ARG A 143 22.57 14.93 23.35
C ARG A 143 22.88 14.20 24.66
N GLU A 144 22.22 14.59 25.76
CA GLU A 144 22.32 13.93 27.04
C GLU A 144 21.94 12.46 26.94
N LEU A 145 20.78 12.15 26.35
CA LEU A 145 20.34 10.77 26.10
C LEU A 145 21.41 9.94 25.39
N LEU A 146 22.02 10.48 24.34
CA LEU A 146 23.08 9.76 23.60
C LEU A 146 24.37 9.64 24.39
N THR A 147 24.75 10.66 25.18
CA THR A 147 25.94 10.65 26.02
C THR A 147 25.80 9.64 27.14
N ASP A 148 24.66 9.56 27.79
CA ASP A 148 24.39 8.60 28.86
C ASP A 148 24.40 7.15 28.35
N LEU A 149 23.81 6.91 27.17
CA LEU A 149 23.78 5.57 26.56
C LEU A 149 25.12 5.17 25.94
N LEU A 150 25.86 6.12 25.38
CA LEU A 150 27.10 5.92 24.62
C LEU A 150 28.14 6.98 24.97
N PRO A 151 28.77 6.91 26.16
CA PRO A 151 29.68 7.96 26.66
C PRO A 151 30.89 8.25 25.76
N THR A 152 31.27 7.31 24.89
CA THR A 152 32.41 7.45 23.98
C THR A 152 32.02 8.02 22.61
N ALA A 153 30.74 8.11 22.32
CA ALA A 153 30.25 8.57 21.01
C ALA A 153 30.03 10.08 21.01
N LYS A 154 30.34 10.71 19.89
CA LYS A 154 30.06 12.13 19.66
C LYS A 154 28.79 12.28 18.83
N VAL A 155 27.89 13.17 19.25
CA VAL A 155 26.72 13.52 18.45
C VAL A 155 27.15 14.36 17.25
N ILE A 156 26.74 13.99 16.05
CA ILE A 156 27.07 14.71 14.82
C ILE A 156 26.47 16.12 14.83
N THR A 157 27.11 17.05 14.15
CA THR A 157 26.60 18.42 13.98
C THR A 157 25.45 18.45 12.98
N ARG A 158 24.64 19.50 13.03
CA ARG A 158 23.55 19.74 12.05
C ARG A 158 24.07 19.77 10.60
N VAL A 159 25.25 20.34 10.39
CA VAL A 159 25.89 20.41 9.05
C VAL A 159 26.25 19.01 8.59
N THR A 160 26.90 18.21 9.46
CA THR A 160 27.24 16.82 9.15
C THR A 160 26.00 15.96 8.92
N LEU A 161 24.96 16.14 9.74
CA LEU A 161 23.68 15.45 9.55
C LEU A 161 23.09 15.74 8.17
N ARG A 162 23.04 17.03 7.76
CA ARG A 162 22.56 17.43 6.44
C ARG A 162 23.35 16.73 5.32
N SER A 163 24.67 16.83 5.34
CA SER A 163 25.54 16.19 4.34
C SER A 163 25.29 14.67 4.25
N ARG A 164 25.17 13.99 5.41
CA ARG A 164 24.88 12.55 5.46
C ARG A 164 23.52 12.20 4.85
N ILE A 165 22.49 13.04 5.07
CA ILE A 165 21.16 12.86 4.47
C ILE A 165 21.24 13.09 2.97
N GLU A 166 21.96 14.11 2.49
CA GLU A 166 22.18 14.38 1.07
C GLU A 166 22.92 13.23 0.36
N ASP A 167 23.97 12.68 0.99
CA ASP A 167 24.70 11.52 0.49
C ASP A 167 23.82 10.26 0.42
N LEU A 168 22.98 10.05 1.47
CA LEU A 168 22.02 8.95 1.51
C LEU A 168 20.96 9.09 0.39
N ALA A 169 20.42 10.29 0.20
CA ALA A 169 19.44 10.57 -0.84
C ALA A 169 20.04 10.32 -2.25
N LYS A 170 21.28 10.76 -2.49
CA LYS A 170 21.99 10.52 -3.75
C LYS A 170 22.23 9.02 -3.99
N SER A 171 22.67 8.29 -2.96
CA SER A 171 22.86 6.84 -3.05
C SER A 171 21.54 6.12 -3.34
N MET A 172 20.47 6.51 -2.67
CA MET A 172 19.12 5.93 -2.86
C MET A 172 18.60 6.21 -4.27
N LYS A 173 18.82 7.44 -4.79
CA LYS A 173 18.47 7.79 -6.16
C LYS A 173 19.17 6.88 -7.17
N ASN A 174 20.47 6.62 -7.02
CA ASN A 174 21.22 5.73 -7.90
C ASN A 174 20.64 4.30 -7.88
N VAL A 175 20.33 3.77 -6.70
CA VAL A 175 19.71 2.45 -6.54
C VAL A 175 18.35 2.39 -7.24
N LEU A 176 17.49 3.40 -7.03
CA LEU A 176 16.18 3.48 -7.68
C LEU A 176 16.29 3.57 -9.21
N THR A 177 17.22 4.40 -9.71
CA THR A 177 17.47 4.51 -11.16
C THR A 177 17.92 3.17 -11.74
N GLU A 178 18.80 2.45 -11.04
CA GLU A 178 19.23 1.12 -11.46
C GLU A 178 18.08 0.09 -11.42
N GLU A 179 17.25 0.08 -10.38
CA GLU A 179 16.07 -0.81 -10.31
C GLU A 179 15.08 -0.51 -11.44
N MET A 180 14.77 0.77 -11.66
CA MET A 180 13.83 1.19 -12.70
C MET A 180 14.40 1.02 -14.11
N SER A 181 15.73 0.93 -14.28
CA SER A 181 16.32 0.62 -15.58
C SER A 181 16.01 -0.79 -16.06
N LYS A 182 15.76 -1.73 -15.12
CA LYS A 182 15.51 -3.16 -15.38
C LYS A 182 14.05 -3.49 -15.69
N VAL A 183 13.15 -2.50 -15.63
CA VAL A 183 11.73 -2.68 -15.95
C VAL A 183 11.34 -1.87 -17.15
N ASP A 184 10.36 -2.35 -17.92
CA ASP A 184 9.93 -1.71 -19.17
C ASP A 184 8.80 -0.71 -18.94
N HIS A 185 7.96 -0.96 -17.93
CA HIS A 185 6.76 -0.18 -17.67
C HIS A 185 6.71 0.34 -16.23
N ILE A 186 6.49 1.63 -16.11
CA ILE A 186 6.39 2.35 -14.84
C ILE A 186 5.13 3.21 -14.88
N ALA A 187 4.35 3.27 -13.79
CA ALA A 187 3.36 4.31 -13.62
C ALA A 187 3.84 5.33 -12.61
N THR A 188 3.39 6.56 -12.74
CA THR A 188 3.65 7.60 -11.76
C THR A 188 2.36 8.14 -11.17
N THR A 189 2.44 8.63 -9.94
CA THR A 189 1.39 9.45 -9.36
C THR A 189 1.98 10.79 -8.97
N THR A 190 1.22 11.84 -9.15
CA THR A 190 1.65 13.18 -8.78
C THR A 190 0.55 13.95 -8.08
N ASP A 191 0.94 14.76 -7.11
CA ASP A 191 0.07 15.61 -6.32
C ASP A 191 0.75 16.98 -6.09
N CYS A 192 -0.06 18.03 -5.99
CA CYS A 192 0.41 19.37 -5.72
C CYS A 192 -0.32 19.94 -4.50
N TRP A 193 0.44 20.39 -3.51
CA TRP A 193 -0.15 20.96 -2.30
C TRP A 193 0.58 22.23 -1.84
N SER A 194 -0.12 23.07 -1.10
CA SER A 194 0.43 24.30 -0.55
C SER A 194 0.42 24.29 0.97
N VAL A 195 1.55 24.65 1.56
CA VAL A 195 1.70 24.81 3.01
C VAL A 195 2.40 26.13 3.32
N ARG A 196 1.78 26.96 4.13
CA ARG A 196 2.35 28.25 4.57
C ARG A 196 2.93 29.08 3.42
N ARG A 197 2.15 29.28 2.35
CA ARG A 197 2.54 30.04 1.13
C ARG A 197 3.70 29.42 0.33
N ARG A 198 3.92 28.12 0.47
CA ARG A 198 4.87 27.37 -0.34
C ARG A 198 4.12 26.21 -0.96
N SER A 199 4.33 25.99 -2.24
CA SER A 199 3.72 24.89 -2.95
C SER A 199 4.76 23.83 -3.30
N PHE A 200 4.33 22.60 -3.30
CA PHE A 200 5.17 21.44 -3.52
C PHE A 200 4.52 20.52 -4.54
N LEU A 201 5.34 19.93 -5.38
CA LEU A 201 4.98 18.85 -6.29
C LEU A 201 5.60 17.56 -5.76
N GLY A 202 4.76 16.58 -5.45
CA GLY A 202 5.16 15.23 -5.10
C GLY A 202 5.01 14.29 -6.30
N VAL A 203 6.02 13.45 -6.55
CA VAL A 203 5.95 12.41 -7.58
C VAL A 203 6.39 11.10 -6.99
N THR A 204 5.57 10.06 -7.19
CA THR A 204 5.93 8.68 -6.84
C THR A 204 5.92 7.81 -8.08
N ALA A 205 6.83 6.85 -8.16
CA ALA A 205 6.86 5.84 -9.21
C ALA A 205 6.44 4.49 -8.65
N HIS A 206 5.87 3.67 -9.52
CA HIS A 206 5.37 2.36 -9.18
C HIS A 206 5.65 1.41 -10.33
N TRP A 207 6.12 0.21 -10.01
CA TRP A 207 6.41 -0.85 -10.99
C TRP A 207 6.20 -2.23 -10.37
N VAL A 208 6.12 -3.25 -11.21
CA VAL A 208 6.07 -4.64 -10.79
C VAL A 208 7.43 -5.27 -11.03
N ASN A 209 7.96 -5.93 -10.01
CA ASN A 209 9.18 -6.70 -10.15
C ASN A 209 8.87 -7.98 -10.94
N SER A 210 9.56 -8.18 -12.07
CA SER A 210 9.33 -9.31 -12.97
C SER A 210 9.66 -10.68 -12.35
N THR A 211 10.52 -10.72 -11.32
CA THR A 211 10.97 -11.96 -10.71
C THR A 211 9.96 -12.53 -9.70
N ASP A 212 9.48 -11.68 -8.79
CA ASP A 212 8.60 -12.11 -7.68
C ASP A 212 7.15 -11.64 -7.84
N LEU A 213 6.85 -10.84 -8.87
CA LEU A 213 5.56 -10.20 -9.14
C LEU A 213 5.08 -9.27 -8.02
N THR A 214 6.00 -8.83 -7.16
CA THR A 214 5.67 -7.87 -6.13
C THR A 214 5.66 -6.46 -6.71
N ARG A 215 4.66 -5.70 -6.28
CA ARG A 215 4.62 -4.28 -6.55
C ARG A 215 5.69 -3.56 -5.77
N ARG A 216 6.44 -2.70 -6.44
CA ARG A 216 7.41 -1.78 -5.88
C ARG A 216 6.94 -0.35 -6.05
N SER A 217 7.28 0.49 -5.09
CA SER A 217 6.98 1.93 -5.17
C SER A 217 8.08 2.74 -4.52
N ALA A 218 8.32 3.94 -5.05
CA ALA A 218 9.28 4.89 -4.50
C ALA A 218 8.83 6.33 -4.70
N ALA A 219 9.08 7.18 -3.70
CA ALA A 219 8.98 8.61 -3.88
C ALA A 219 10.18 9.10 -4.69
N LEU A 220 9.92 9.67 -5.87
CA LEU A 220 10.95 10.22 -6.75
C LEU A 220 11.31 11.64 -6.38
N ALA A 221 10.32 12.47 -6.07
CA ALA A 221 10.52 13.87 -5.78
C ALA A 221 9.48 14.42 -4.82
N CYS A 222 9.91 15.41 -4.05
CA CYS A 222 9.08 16.39 -3.37
C CYS A 222 9.75 17.75 -3.63
N ARG A 223 9.33 18.43 -4.71
CA ARG A 223 9.93 19.69 -5.17
C ARG A 223 9.08 20.89 -4.78
N GLN A 224 9.71 21.91 -4.23
CA GLN A 224 9.04 23.18 -4.04
C GLN A 224 8.88 23.87 -5.40
N LEU A 225 7.65 24.19 -5.76
CA LEU A 225 7.33 25.04 -6.90
C LEU A 225 7.48 26.50 -6.49
N ARG A 226 8.11 27.31 -7.33
CA ARG A 226 8.29 28.75 -7.13
C ARG A 226 7.49 29.50 -8.18
N GLY A 227 6.82 30.56 -7.77
CA GLY A 227 5.98 31.37 -8.67
C GLY A 227 4.58 30.79 -8.86
N SER A 228 3.99 31.02 -10.02
CA SER A 228 2.68 30.49 -10.42
C SER A 228 2.78 28.98 -10.71
N HIS A 229 1.71 28.25 -10.42
CA HIS A 229 1.63 26.81 -10.68
C HIS A 229 0.82 26.55 -11.95
N THR A 230 1.24 27.19 -13.03
CA THR A 230 0.62 27.05 -14.34
C THR A 230 0.84 25.63 -14.90
N PHE A 231 0.01 25.23 -15.84
CA PHE A 231 0.04 23.90 -16.42
C PHE A 231 1.38 23.56 -17.09
N ASP A 232 2.04 24.52 -17.70
CA ASP A 232 3.37 24.40 -18.33
C ASP A 232 4.48 24.16 -17.30
N VAL A 233 4.43 24.85 -16.14
CA VAL A 233 5.38 24.64 -15.02
C VAL A 233 5.23 23.22 -14.46
N LEU A 234 4.00 22.72 -14.32
CA LEU A 234 3.74 21.36 -13.85
C LEU A 234 4.22 20.33 -14.86
N ALA A 235 3.93 20.53 -16.16
CA ALA A 235 4.36 19.64 -17.22
C ALA A 235 5.90 19.55 -17.31
N THR A 236 6.58 20.68 -17.28
CA THR A 236 8.05 20.76 -17.29
C THR A 236 8.64 20.05 -16.06
N ALA A 237 8.11 20.34 -14.87
CA ALA A 237 8.60 19.71 -13.64
C ALA A 237 8.43 18.18 -13.64
N LEU A 238 7.35 17.67 -14.20
CA LEU A 238 7.14 16.23 -14.38
C LEU A 238 8.13 15.62 -15.37
N ASN A 239 8.29 16.24 -16.54
CA ASN A 239 9.24 15.80 -17.54
C ASN A 239 10.68 15.80 -17.01
N ASP A 240 11.07 16.83 -16.25
CA ASP A 240 12.39 16.91 -15.62
C ASP A 240 12.62 15.75 -14.64
N ILE A 241 11.61 15.44 -13.80
CA ILE A 241 11.70 14.34 -12.84
C ILE A 241 11.83 13.01 -13.58
N HIS A 242 11.01 12.77 -14.60
CA HIS A 242 11.08 11.53 -15.38
C HIS A 242 12.44 11.39 -16.11
N THR A 243 12.97 12.49 -16.61
CA THR A 243 14.29 12.55 -17.27
C THR A 243 15.42 12.29 -16.28
N GLU A 244 15.35 12.89 -15.08
CA GLU A 244 16.35 12.76 -14.01
C GLU A 244 16.52 11.31 -13.53
N TYR A 245 15.47 10.50 -13.59
CA TYR A 245 15.50 9.07 -13.25
C TYR A 245 15.64 8.15 -14.47
N GLY A 246 15.74 8.70 -15.69
CA GLY A 246 15.85 7.93 -16.92
C GLY A 246 14.61 7.09 -17.26
N ILE A 247 13.43 7.52 -16.82
CA ILE A 247 12.17 6.75 -16.97
C ILE A 247 11.19 7.37 -17.98
N ARG A 248 11.54 8.47 -18.64
CA ARG A 248 10.64 9.21 -19.54
C ARG A 248 9.91 8.30 -20.54
N ASN A 249 10.63 7.39 -21.19
CA ASN A 249 10.08 6.48 -22.20
C ASN A 249 9.48 5.19 -21.61
N LYS A 250 9.48 5.05 -20.28
CA LYS A 250 8.96 3.89 -19.57
C LYS A 250 7.69 4.22 -18.78
N VAL A 251 7.41 5.53 -18.57
CA VAL A 251 6.19 5.94 -17.88
C VAL A 251 5.02 5.81 -18.83
N VAL A 252 4.16 4.87 -18.53
CA VAL A 252 3.01 4.51 -19.35
C VAL A 252 1.77 5.30 -18.99
N ARG A 253 1.65 5.69 -17.73
CA ARG A 253 0.50 6.42 -17.23
C ARG A 253 0.87 7.25 -16.00
N THR A 254 0.36 8.48 -15.91
CA THR A 254 0.49 9.33 -14.73
C THR A 254 -0.89 9.60 -14.13
N THR A 255 -1.04 9.31 -12.83
CA THR A 255 -2.29 9.59 -12.10
C THR A 255 -2.14 10.90 -11.34
N THR A 256 -3.14 11.80 -11.50
CA THR A 256 -3.20 13.07 -10.75
C THR A 256 -4.56 13.24 -10.06
N ASP A 257 -4.68 14.22 -9.20
CA ASP A 257 -5.99 14.74 -8.83
C ASP A 257 -6.66 15.47 -10.01
N ASN A 258 -7.87 15.98 -9.80
CA ASN A 258 -8.62 16.72 -10.83
C ASN A 258 -8.31 18.22 -10.81
N GLY A 259 -7.14 18.64 -10.33
CA GLY A 259 -6.74 20.04 -10.38
C GLY A 259 -6.72 20.56 -11.81
N SER A 260 -7.36 21.70 -12.07
CA SER A 260 -7.50 22.28 -13.42
C SER A 260 -6.16 22.42 -14.16
N ASN A 261 -5.11 22.79 -13.45
CA ASN A 261 -3.76 22.93 -14.02
C ASN A 261 -3.15 21.58 -14.43
N PHE A 262 -3.45 20.48 -13.71
CA PHE A 262 -3.03 19.14 -14.15
C PHE A 262 -3.82 18.70 -15.38
N LEU A 263 -5.15 18.86 -15.35
CA LEU A 263 -5.98 18.51 -16.50
C LEU A 263 -5.50 19.24 -17.77
N LYS A 264 -5.26 20.56 -17.67
CA LYS A 264 -4.75 21.37 -18.77
C LYS A 264 -3.33 20.96 -19.20
N ALA A 265 -2.44 20.62 -18.26
CA ALA A 265 -1.09 20.15 -18.57
C ALA A 265 -1.12 18.87 -19.42
N PHE A 266 -1.93 17.90 -19.02
CA PHE A 266 -2.06 16.66 -19.78
C PHE A 266 -2.86 16.83 -21.08
N GLN A 267 -3.84 17.72 -21.14
CA GLN A 267 -4.56 18.05 -22.36
C GLN A 267 -3.63 18.65 -23.44
N VAL A 268 -2.73 19.56 -23.04
CA VAL A 268 -1.83 20.27 -23.96
C VAL A 268 -0.62 19.41 -24.35
N PHE A 269 -0.03 18.66 -23.40
CA PHE A 269 1.24 17.96 -23.57
C PHE A 269 1.11 16.44 -23.74
N SER A 270 -0.10 15.85 -23.71
CA SER A 270 -0.27 14.39 -23.86
C SER A 270 -0.24 13.95 -25.31
N VAL A 271 0.20 12.69 -25.50
CA VAL A 271 0.17 11.97 -26.78
C VAL A 271 -1.26 11.81 -27.33
N ASP A 272 -2.23 11.59 -26.44
CA ASP A 272 -3.65 11.38 -26.81
C ASP A 272 -4.44 12.70 -26.87
N LYS A 273 -4.33 13.43 -27.98
CA LYS A 273 -5.06 14.70 -28.19
C LYS A 273 -6.57 14.55 -28.44
N ASN A 274 -7.07 13.35 -28.71
CA ASN A 274 -8.43 13.14 -29.24
C ASN A 274 -9.53 12.91 -28.22
N ASN A 275 -9.27 12.79 -26.91
CA ASN A 275 -10.28 12.40 -25.92
C ASN A 275 -10.75 13.50 -24.96
N ASN A 276 -10.30 14.75 -25.10
CA ASN A 276 -10.50 15.74 -24.05
C ASN A 276 -11.43 16.92 -24.39
N GLU A 277 -12.10 16.93 -25.56
CA GLU A 277 -12.92 18.10 -25.96
C GLU A 277 -14.32 18.18 -25.31
N ALA A 278 -14.78 17.15 -24.61
CA ALA A 278 -16.18 17.07 -24.15
C ALA A 278 -16.46 17.51 -22.71
N GLU A 279 -15.45 17.75 -21.86
CA GLU A 279 -15.66 17.92 -20.40
C GLU A 279 -15.43 19.33 -19.83
N GLU A 280 -15.23 20.35 -20.66
CA GLU A 280 -14.86 21.69 -20.19
C GLU A 280 -15.94 22.48 -19.42
N LYS A 281 -17.14 21.99 -19.21
CA LYS A 281 -18.26 22.82 -18.72
C LYS A 281 -18.80 22.54 -17.32
N GLU A 282 -18.37 21.50 -16.61
CA GLU A 282 -19.04 21.14 -15.35
C GLU A 282 -18.17 21.21 -14.06
N ASP A 283 -16.87 21.37 -14.15
CA ASP A 283 -15.98 21.31 -12.94
C ASP A 283 -15.58 22.68 -12.38
N GLU A 284 -16.07 23.82 -12.91
CA GLU A 284 -15.67 25.18 -12.43
C GLU A 284 -16.28 25.62 -11.10
N GLU A 285 -17.27 24.90 -10.54
CA GLU A 285 -17.98 25.37 -9.33
C GLU A 285 -17.37 24.92 -7.98
N GLY A 286 -16.18 24.37 -7.92
CA GLY A 286 -15.70 23.70 -6.69
C GLY A 286 -14.43 24.21 -6.03
N ASN A 287 -13.68 25.17 -6.57
CA ASN A 287 -12.45 25.64 -5.91
C ASN A 287 -12.19 27.13 -6.14
N GLU A 288 -12.90 27.99 -5.44
CA GLU A 288 -12.47 29.36 -5.24
C GLU A 288 -11.21 29.38 -4.35
N MET A 289 -10.03 29.20 -4.95
CA MET A 289 -8.81 29.80 -4.42
C MET A 289 -8.76 31.25 -4.94
N GLU A 290 -9.10 32.18 -4.06
CA GLU A 290 -9.02 33.60 -4.31
C GLU A 290 -7.69 33.99 -4.99
N GLY A 291 -7.77 34.61 -6.15
CA GLY A 291 -6.76 35.52 -6.67
C GLY A 291 -5.88 35.04 -7.82
N VAL A 292 -6.34 34.19 -8.73
CA VAL A 292 -5.61 33.97 -9.98
C VAL A 292 -6.49 34.35 -11.17
N GLU A 293 -6.19 35.50 -11.75
CA GLU A 293 -6.76 35.94 -13.03
C GLU A 293 -6.20 35.05 -14.16
N PHE A 294 -7.06 34.21 -14.75
CA PHE A 294 -6.69 33.36 -15.88
C PHE A 294 -6.58 34.21 -17.15
N VAL A 295 -5.36 34.49 -17.58
CA VAL A 295 -5.11 34.98 -18.93
C VAL A 295 -5.17 33.79 -19.87
N ASP A 296 -6.11 33.75 -20.78
CA ASP A 296 -6.21 32.75 -21.83
C ASP A 296 -5.01 32.89 -22.81
N MET A 297 -3.97 32.11 -22.55
CA MET A 297 -2.76 32.06 -23.37
C MET A 297 -2.93 31.14 -24.59
N THR A 298 -4.08 30.50 -24.77
CA THR A 298 -4.32 29.59 -25.91
C THR A 298 -4.20 30.32 -27.25
N SER A 299 -4.55 31.61 -27.29
CA SER A 299 -4.40 32.46 -28.49
C SER A 299 -2.93 32.84 -28.82
N ILE A 300 -2.02 32.74 -27.85
CA ILE A 300 -0.60 33.09 -28.04
C ILE A 300 0.21 31.85 -28.43
N LEU A 301 -0.23 30.65 -28.06
CA LEU A 301 0.49 29.38 -28.28
C LEU A 301 0.12 28.65 -29.57
N VAL A 302 -0.81 29.20 -30.37
CA VAL A 302 -1.20 28.62 -31.66
C VAL A 302 -0.15 28.86 -32.78
N GLU A 303 0.81 29.77 -32.57
CA GLU A 303 1.93 29.96 -33.49
C GLU A 303 3.19 29.27 -32.97
N ASN A 304 3.41 28.05 -33.48
CA ASN A 304 4.71 27.37 -33.67
C ASN A 304 5.70 27.36 -32.49
N ASP A 305 5.75 26.25 -31.80
CA ASP A 305 6.98 25.44 -31.75
C ASP A 305 6.60 24.14 -31.08
N GLY A 306 6.85 23.01 -31.76
CA GLY A 306 6.56 21.69 -31.19
C GLY A 306 7.18 21.58 -29.81
N PHE A 307 6.36 21.31 -28.82
CA PHE A 307 6.85 21.11 -27.46
C PHE A 307 7.95 20.04 -27.50
N GLU A 308 9.08 20.31 -26.85
CA GLU A 308 10.25 19.42 -26.84
C GLU A 308 9.98 18.06 -26.18
N PHE A 309 8.81 17.88 -25.56
CA PHE A 309 8.46 16.66 -24.84
C PHE A 309 6.94 16.38 -24.83
N GLU A 310 6.61 15.12 -24.61
CA GLU A 310 5.24 14.64 -24.42
C GLU A 310 5.10 14.04 -23.01
N LEU A 311 3.95 14.30 -22.37
CA LEU A 311 3.58 13.66 -21.11
C LEU A 311 2.93 12.30 -21.38
N PRO A 312 3.10 11.33 -20.47
CA PRO A 312 2.44 10.02 -20.59
C PRO A 312 0.92 10.13 -20.48
N LYS A 313 0.21 9.04 -20.82
CA LYS A 313 -1.26 8.97 -20.72
C LYS A 313 -1.72 9.39 -19.32
N HIS A 314 -2.73 10.25 -19.26
CA HIS A 314 -3.30 10.75 -18.02
C HIS A 314 -4.32 9.79 -17.43
N GLN A 315 -4.31 9.67 -16.10
CA GLN A 315 -5.33 8.96 -15.33
C GLN A 315 -5.84 9.83 -14.20
N ARG A 316 -7.13 10.13 -14.20
CA ARG A 316 -7.77 10.83 -13.07
C ARG A 316 -7.79 9.94 -11.83
N CYS A 317 -7.48 10.50 -10.66
CA CYS A 317 -7.50 9.77 -9.40
C CYS A 317 -8.91 9.31 -9.04
N ALA A 318 -9.13 8.01 -8.99
CA ALA A 318 -10.44 7.44 -8.69
C ALA A 318 -10.96 7.80 -7.29
N CYS A 319 -10.07 7.91 -6.31
CA CYS A 319 -10.45 8.32 -4.95
C CYS A 319 -10.91 9.78 -4.93
N HIS A 320 -10.27 10.65 -5.70
CA HIS A 320 -10.70 12.04 -5.86
C HIS A 320 -12.05 12.12 -6.58
N LEU A 321 -12.24 11.35 -7.66
CA LEU A 321 -13.53 11.28 -8.35
C LEU A 321 -14.66 10.79 -7.44
N LEU A 322 -14.43 9.75 -6.63
CA LEU A 322 -15.42 9.29 -5.63
C LEU A 322 -15.67 10.32 -4.53
N ASN A 323 -14.66 11.12 -4.17
CA ASN A 323 -14.85 12.24 -3.27
C ASN A 323 -15.79 13.29 -3.89
N LEU A 324 -15.60 13.63 -5.17
CA LEU A 324 -16.49 14.55 -5.89
C LEU A 324 -17.91 13.99 -6.02
N VAL A 325 -18.07 12.69 -6.30
CA VAL A 325 -19.39 12.03 -6.28
C VAL A 325 -20.06 12.19 -4.92
N SER A 326 -19.30 12.09 -3.83
CA SER A 326 -19.82 12.16 -2.45
C SER A 326 -20.12 13.57 -1.95
N THR A 327 -19.50 14.57 -2.54
CA THR A 327 -19.65 15.99 -2.16
C THR A 327 -20.49 16.75 -3.20
N VAL A 328 -19.96 16.93 -4.38
CA VAL A 328 -20.57 17.77 -5.42
C VAL A 328 -21.82 17.10 -6.03
N ASP A 329 -21.68 15.84 -6.47
CA ASP A 329 -22.81 15.18 -7.14
C ASP A 329 -23.91 14.79 -6.15
N ALA A 330 -23.54 14.36 -4.93
CA ALA A 330 -24.51 14.07 -3.88
C ALA A 330 -25.38 15.27 -3.49
N GLU A 331 -24.86 16.50 -3.62
CA GLU A 331 -25.65 17.72 -3.35
C GLU A 331 -26.79 17.93 -4.36
N LYS A 332 -26.69 17.37 -5.57
CA LYS A 332 -27.78 17.40 -6.56
C LYS A 332 -29.07 16.74 -6.04
N ALA A 333 -28.99 15.87 -5.03
CA ALA A 333 -30.16 15.32 -4.31
C ALA A 333 -31.04 16.41 -3.69
N THR A 334 -30.49 17.60 -3.39
CA THR A 334 -31.23 18.74 -2.83
C THR A 334 -32.21 19.40 -3.82
N ALA A 335 -32.19 19.00 -5.09
CA ALA A 335 -33.24 19.36 -6.03
C ALA A 335 -34.61 18.81 -5.61
N ASN A 336 -34.64 17.72 -4.81
CA ASN A 336 -35.85 17.22 -4.18
C ASN A 336 -36.14 18.00 -2.90
N ASP A 337 -37.22 18.76 -2.86
CA ASP A 337 -37.57 19.63 -1.73
C ASP A 337 -37.80 18.87 -0.42
N GLY A 338 -38.37 17.67 -0.48
CA GLY A 338 -38.57 16.82 0.70
C GLY A 338 -37.24 16.38 1.31
N TYR A 339 -36.32 15.92 0.48
CA TYR A 339 -34.96 15.56 0.88
C TYR A 339 -34.20 16.77 1.44
N LYS A 340 -34.22 17.89 0.73
CA LYS A 340 -33.57 19.14 1.12
C LYS A 340 -34.00 19.67 2.49
N LYS A 341 -35.30 19.68 2.76
CA LYS A 341 -35.85 20.11 4.07
C LYS A 341 -35.37 19.21 5.18
N LEU A 342 -35.45 17.89 4.96
CA LEU A 342 -35.07 16.90 5.98
C LEU A 342 -33.55 16.90 6.21
N GLN A 343 -32.76 16.97 5.16
CA GLN A 343 -31.30 17.08 5.22
C GLN A 343 -30.89 18.33 6.03
N ARG A 344 -31.41 19.50 5.68
CA ARG A 344 -31.07 20.76 6.39
C ARG A 344 -31.45 20.71 7.86
N SER A 345 -32.66 20.25 8.19
CA SER A 345 -33.11 20.11 9.57
C SER A 345 -32.20 19.18 10.37
N THR A 346 -31.91 17.99 9.82
CA THR A 346 -31.12 16.96 10.48
C THR A 346 -29.67 17.39 10.67
N PHE A 347 -29.00 17.85 9.60
CA PHE A 347 -27.59 18.26 9.70
C PHE A 347 -27.38 19.54 10.49
N SER A 348 -28.35 20.47 10.53
CA SER A 348 -28.30 21.63 11.41
C SER A 348 -28.14 21.22 12.88
N LYS A 349 -28.87 20.18 13.32
CA LYS A 349 -28.75 19.64 14.68
C LYS A 349 -27.41 18.92 14.88
N CYS A 350 -26.96 18.12 13.90
CA CYS A 350 -25.64 17.50 13.93
C CYS A 350 -24.52 18.51 14.08
N TYR A 351 -24.52 19.57 13.25
CA TYR A 351 -23.54 20.66 13.34
C TYR A 351 -23.65 21.41 14.67
N GLY A 352 -24.86 21.57 15.20
CA GLY A 352 -25.08 22.11 16.54
C GLY A 352 -24.31 21.34 17.60
N LEU A 353 -24.42 20.01 17.61
CA LEU A 353 -23.70 19.12 18.52
C LEU A 353 -22.17 19.21 18.29
N TRP A 354 -21.71 18.97 17.06
CA TRP A 354 -20.30 18.94 16.73
C TRP A 354 -19.57 20.26 17.03
N ASN A 355 -20.21 21.39 16.71
CA ASN A 355 -19.62 22.71 16.93
C ASN A 355 -19.54 23.05 18.42
N LYS A 356 -20.54 22.65 19.22
CA LYS A 356 -20.53 22.92 20.67
C LYS A 356 -19.44 22.07 21.37
N CYS A 357 -19.34 20.77 21.06
CA CYS A 357 -18.25 19.93 21.56
C CYS A 357 -16.87 20.42 21.09
N GLY A 358 -16.74 20.88 19.85
CA GLY A 358 -15.46 21.36 19.33
C GLY A 358 -15.01 22.74 19.85
N ARG A 359 -15.87 23.45 20.60
CA ARG A 359 -15.57 24.79 21.15
C ARG A 359 -15.50 24.83 22.68
N SER A 360 -15.98 23.81 23.38
CA SER A 360 -16.04 23.75 24.84
C SER A 360 -15.57 22.41 25.35
N CYS A 361 -14.54 22.42 26.20
CA CYS A 361 -14.07 21.23 26.89
C CYS A 361 -15.17 20.64 27.79
N GLN A 362 -15.92 21.48 28.51
CA GLN A 362 -17.04 21.03 29.36
C GLN A 362 -18.11 20.31 28.53
N ALA A 363 -18.43 20.81 27.32
CA ALA A 363 -19.38 20.14 26.43
C ALA A 363 -18.85 18.79 25.92
N ALA A 364 -17.57 18.68 25.68
CA ALA A 364 -16.93 17.43 25.25
C ALA A 364 -16.89 16.42 26.41
N GLU A 365 -16.55 16.85 27.62
CA GLU A 365 -16.55 16.04 28.84
C GLU A 365 -17.97 15.55 29.16
N ALA A 366 -18.98 16.41 29.12
CA ALA A 366 -20.38 16.01 29.35
C ALA A 366 -20.86 14.93 28.36
N VAL A 367 -20.45 15.02 27.09
CA VAL A 367 -20.74 13.96 26.09
C VAL A 367 -19.99 12.66 26.41
N GLU A 368 -18.73 12.76 26.83
CA GLU A 368 -17.93 11.59 27.19
C GLU A 368 -18.47 10.89 28.44
N ASP A 369 -18.90 11.65 29.43
CA ASP A 369 -19.56 11.13 30.66
C ASP A 369 -20.86 10.40 30.33
N ALA A 370 -21.70 11.00 29.45
CA ALA A 370 -23.00 10.42 29.08
C ALA A 370 -22.86 9.16 28.21
N CYS A 371 -21.84 9.05 27.35
CA CYS A 371 -21.79 7.97 26.37
C CYS A 371 -20.44 7.23 26.27
N SER A 372 -19.42 7.62 27.05
CA SER A 372 -18.05 7.06 27.00
C SER A 372 -17.40 7.13 25.60
N LEU A 373 -17.83 8.06 24.77
CA LEU A 373 -17.37 8.29 23.43
C LEU A 373 -17.37 9.80 23.11
N GLN A 374 -16.34 10.26 22.45
CA GLN A 374 -16.30 11.64 21.96
C GLN A 374 -16.98 11.77 20.60
N LEU A 375 -17.66 12.88 20.35
CA LEU A 375 -18.17 13.24 19.03
C LEU A 375 -17.03 13.65 18.12
N LEU A 376 -17.09 13.22 16.86
CA LEU A 376 -16.15 13.62 15.83
C LEU A 376 -16.69 14.88 15.13
N ARG A 377 -15.88 15.94 15.08
CA ARG A 377 -16.22 17.13 14.29
C ARG A 377 -15.79 16.91 12.85
N PRO A 378 -16.70 17.02 11.85
CA PRO A 378 -16.31 16.90 10.46
C PRO A 378 -15.37 18.05 10.05
N ASN A 379 -14.39 17.73 9.21
CA ASN A 379 -13.51 18.69 8.57
C ASN A 379 -14.06 19.01 7.18
N ALA A 380 -14.04 20.29 6.79
CA ALA A 380 -14.57 20.72 5.49
C ALA A 380 -13.81 20.14 4.28
N THR A 381 -12.53 19.78 4.46
CA THR A 381 -11.66 19.35 3.36
C THR A 381 -11.80 17.86 2.98
N ARG A 382 -12.52 17.04 3.78
CA ARG A 382 -12.64 15.60 3.55
C ARG A 382 -14.06 15.12 3.81
N TRP A 383 -14.75 14.66 2.75
CA TRP A 383 -16.09 14.09 2.84
C TRP A 383 -16.19 12.91 3.83
N ASN A 384 -15.14 12.08 3.93
CA ASN A 384 -15.11 10.96 4.86
C ASN A 384 -15.23 11.41 6.32
N SER A 385 -14.85 12.64 6.64
CA SER A 385 -15.02 13.19 7.99
C SER A 385 -16.48 13.38 8.37
N MET A 386 -17.34 13.79 7.41
CA MET A 386 -18.78 13.87 7.61
C MET A 386 -19.40 12.49 7.83
N PHE A 387 -19.05 11.53 6.98
CA PHE A 387 -19.50 10.14 7.12
C PHE A 387 -19.10 9.56 8.48
N MET A 388 -17.84 9.71 8.89
CA MET A 388 -17.35 9.24 10.19
C MET A 388 -18.03 9.94 11.37
N ALA A 389 -18.35 11.21 11.25
CA ALA A 389 -19.06 11.95 12.30
C ALA A 389 -20.50 11.46 12.46
N VAL A 390 -21.20 11.18 11.36
CA VAL A 390 -22.53 10.55 11.37
C VAL A 390 -22.45 9.13 11.92
N GLU A 391 -21.51 8.32 11.48
CA GLU A 391 -21.27 6.98 11.99
C GLU A 391 -21.06 6.97 13.50
N ARG A 392 -20.26 7.90 14.03
CA ARG A 392 -20.03 8.06 15.46
C ARG A 392 -21.31 8.39 16.22
N LEU A 393 -22.13 9.29 15.67
CA LEU A 393 -23.42 9.62 16.28
C LEU A 393 -24.37 8.43 16.29
N LEU A 394 -24.45 7.68 15.20
CA LEU A 394 -25.27 6.46 15.11
C LEU A 394 -24.72 5.34 15.99
N LYS A 395 -23.41 5.26 16.20
CA LYS A 395 -22.79 4.34 17.14
C LYS A 395 -23.24 4.63 18.58
N ILE A 396 -23.22 5.89 18.99
CA ILE A 396 -23.74 6.33 20.31
C ILE A 396 -25.21 5.94 20.45
N LEU A 397 -26.02 6.24 19.44
CA LEU A 397 -27.45 5.89 19.45
C LEU A 397 -27.68 4.38 19.58
N ARG A 398 -26.87 3.56 18.93
CA ARG A 398 -27.00 2.09 18.97
C ARG A 398 -26.51 1.50 20.30
N GLU A 399 -25.42 2.00 20.87
CA GLU A 399 -24.79 1.42 22.07
C GLU A 399 -25.39 1.95 23.37
N LYS A 400 -25.80 3.23 23.40
CA LYS A 400 -26.33 3.91 24.60
C LYS A 400 -27.82 4.22 24.51
N GLY A 401 -28.41 4.08 23.33
CA GLY A 401 -29.84 4.30 23.12
C GLY A 401 -30.22 5.79 22.94
N GLU A 402 -31.50 5.99 22.70
CA GLU A 402 -32.09 7.33 22.53
C GLU A 402 -32.05 8.19 23.81
N PRO A 403 -32.18 7.63 25.05
CA PRO A 403 -32.07 8.42 26.29
C PRO A 403 -30.72 9.17 26.39
N ALA A 404 -29.60 8.50 26.13
CA ALA A 404 -28.28 9.15 26.17
C ALA A 404 -28.16 10.28 25.14
N LEU A 405 -28.68 10.09 23.92
CA LEU A 405 -28.70 11.13 22.91
C LEU A 405 -29.58 12.32 23.35
N ARG A 406 -30.68 12.07 24.03
CA ARG A 406 -31.58 13.09 24.58
C ARG A 406 -30.89 13.91 25.68
N GLU A 407 -30.14 13.26 26.55
CA GLU A 407 -29.34 13.89 27.61
C GLU A 407 -28.26 14.79 26.99
N ILE A 408 -27.52 14.28 26.04
CA ILE A 408 -26.51 15.05 25.29
C ILE A 408 -27.13 16.29 24.61
N CYS A 409 -28.28 16.10 23.95
CA CYS A 409 -28.97 17.21 23.30
C CYS A 409 -29.46 18.27 24.29
N ALA A 410 -29.96 17.84 25.47
CA ALA A 410 -30.42 18.73 26.51
C ALA A 410 -29.27 19.54 27.12
N GLU A 411 -28.18 18.85 27.51
CA GLU A 411 -26.97 19.47 28.07
C GLU A 411 -26.36 20.49 27.10
N LEU A 412 -26.24 20.12 25.84
CA LEU A 412 -25.71 20.99 24.81
C LEU A 412 -26.73 22.00 24.26
N LYS A 413 -27.96 22.06 24.81
CA LYS A 413 -29.02 22.95 24.34
C LYS A 413 -29.20 22.90 22.81
N VAL A 414 -29.22 21.68 22.25
CA VAL A 414 -29.52 21.38 20.85
C VAL A 414 -30.89 20.70 20.80
N PRO A 415 -31.79 21.07 19.89
CA PRO A 415 -33.08 20.39 19.78
C PRO A 415 -32.87 18.88 19.51
N MET A 416 -33.65 18.03 20.22
CA MET A 416 -33.62 16.59 20.01
C MET A 416 -34.06 16.23 18.59
N PHE A 417 -33.47 15.19 18.03
CA PHE A 417 -33.82 14.65 16.71
C PHE A 417 -35.24 14.04 16.72
N HIS A 418 -36.02 14.35 15.71
CA HIS A 418 -37.26 13.65 15.45
C HIS A 418 -37.01 12.22 14.94
N PRO A 419 -37.94 11.26 15.14
CA PRO A 419 -37.78 9.88 14.63
C PRO A 419 -37.50 9.82 13.12
N VAL A 420 -38.07 10.73 12.33
CA VAL A 420 -37.84 10.84 10.88
C VAL A 420 -36.40 11.25 10.58
N GLU A 421 -35.83 12.20 11.37
CA GLU A 421 -34.45 12.65 11.23
C GLU A 421 -33.45 11.54 11.61
N LEU A 422 -33.76 10.75 12.66
CA LEU A 422 -32.95 9.59 13.01
C LEU A 422 -33.00 8.51 11.92
N THR A 423 -34.17 8.32 11.30
CA THR A 423 -34.31 7.42 10.15
C THR A 423 -33.50 7.92 8.97
N PHE A 424 -33.56 9.21 8.68
CA PHE A 424 -32.75 9.86 7.64
C PHE A 424 -31.24 9.66 7.86
N LEU A 425 -30.73 9.85 9.09
CA LEU A 425 -29.31 9.61 9.40
C LEU A 425 -28.91 8.14 9.18
N LYS A 426 -29.79 7.19 9.54
CA LYS A 426 -29.53 5.76 9.29
C LYS A 426 -29.49 5.47 7.78
N GLU A 427 -30.41 6.02 7.01
CA GLU A 427 -30.47 5.87 5.57
C GLU A 427 -29.27 6.56 4.88
N TYR A 428 -28.89 7.76 5.34
CA TYR A 428 -27.68 8.45 4.87
C TYR A 428 -26.43 7.60 5.10
N TYR A 429 -26.25 7.07 6.31
CA TYR A 429 -25.15 6.16 6.63
C TYR A 429 -25.15 4.91 5.74
N THR A 430 -26.32 4.29 5.56
CA THR A 430 -26.46 3.10 4.72
C THR A 430 -26.10 3.40 3.25
N THR A 431 -26.50 4.54 2.75
CA THR A 431 -26.20 5.00 1.38
C THR A 431 -24.72 5.32 1.19
N MET A 432 -24.10 6.03 2.13
CA MET A 432 -22.72 6.50 2.02
C MET A 432 -21.68 5.41 2.40
N SER A 433 -22.08 4.40 3.15
CA SER A 433 -21.18 3.32 3.58
C SER A 433 -20.51 2.57 2.43
N PRO A 434 -21.20 2.15 1.35
CA PRO A 434 -20.55 1.54 0.20
C PRO A 434 -19.55 2.47 -0.51
N VAL A 435 -19.83 3.77 -0.55
CA VAL A 435 -18.93 4.77 -1.12
C VAL A 435 -17.66 4.87 -0.29
N ALA A 436 -17.80 4.98 1.05
CA ALA A 436 -16.68 4.97 1.98
C ALA A 436 -15.82 3.70 1.85
N GLN A 437 -16.47 2.53 1.76
CA GLN A 437 -15.78 1.27 1.55
C GLN A 437 -15.01 1.24 0.21
N SER A 438 -15.61 1.74 -0.87
CA SER A 438 -14.97 1.80 -2.18
C SER A 438 -13.73 2.68 -2.17
N ILE A 439 -13.78 3.85 -1.53
CA ILE A 439 -12.62 4.71 -1.37
C ILE A 439 -11.55 4.02 -0.52
N ASN A 440 -11.93 3.41 0.60
CA ASN A 440 -10.96 2.69 1.45
C ASN A 440 -10.28 1.53 0.71
N ILE A 441 -11.04 0.81 -0.14
CA ILE A 441 -10.47 -0.24 -1.00
C ILE A 441 -9.47 0.37 -1.97
N LEU A 442 -9.87 1.40 -2.72
CA LEU A 442 -9.02 2.02 -3.75
C LEU A 442 -7.84 2.81 -3.16
N GLN A 443 -7.85 3.16 -1.90
CA GLN A 443 -6.72 3.76 -1.16
C GLN A 443 -5.73 2.72 -0.60
N GLY A 444 -5.97 1.43 -0.77
CA GLY A 444 -5.09 0.36 -0.28
C GLY A 444 -3.69 0.42 -0.89
N GLU A 445 -2.62 0.41 -0.06
CA GLU A 445 -1.24 0.64 -0.53
C GLU A 445 -0.56 -0.62 -1.07
N VAL A 446 -0.93 -1.79 -0.58
CA VAL A 446 -0.15 -3.02 -0.78
C VAL A 446 -0.69 -3.87 -1.94
N GLU A 447 -2.00 -4.05 -2.03
CA GLU A 447 -2.61 -5.02 -2.96
C GLU A 447 -3.34 -4.38 -4.13
N VAL A 448 -3.67 -3.08 -4.04
CA VAL A 448 -4.54 -2.43 -5.02
C VAL A 448 -3.77 -2.05 -6.27
N GLN A 449 -4.22 -2.56 -7.39
CA GLN A 449 -3.72 -2.32 -8.74
C GLN A 449 -4.81 -1.65 -9.58
N MET A 450 -4.47 -1.19 -10.78
CA MET A 450 -5.42 -0.54 -11.70
C MET A 450 -6.67 -1.41 -11.98
N GLY A 451 -6.50 -2.71 -12.09
CA GLY A 451 -7.61 -3.65 -12.30
C GLY A 451 -8.61 -3.77 -11.14
N TRP A 452 -8.37 -3.13 -9.99
CA TRP A 452 -9.36 -3.05 -8.90
C TRP A 452 -10.42 -1.98 -9.15
N LEU A 453 -10.15 -1.00 -10.02
CA LEU A 453 -11.02 0.14 -10.25
C LEU A 453 -12.42 -0.29 -10.70
N LEU A 454 -12.52 -0.87 -11.88
CA LEU A 454 -13.82 -1.18 -12.49
C LEU A 454 -14.65 -2.19 -11.69
N PRO A 455 -14.07 -3.28 -11.14
CA PRO A 455 -14.81 -4.16 -10.23
C PRO A 455 -15.36 -3.44 -9.00
N THR A 456 -14.58 -2.51 -8.41
CA THR A 456 -15.02 -1.74 -7.24
C THR A 456 -16.18 -0.82 -7.59
N ILE A 457 -16.11 -0.09 -8.71
CA ILE A 457 -17.18 0.80 -9.18
C ILE A 457 -18.44 0.01 -9.56
N SER A 458 -18.30 -1.13 -10.26
CA SER A 458 -19.41 -2.02 -10.60
C SER A 458 -20.12 -2.56 -9.35
N LEU A 459 -19.34 -2.98 -8.35
CA LEU A 459 -19.88 -3.45 -7.08
C LEU A 459 -20.57 -2.33 -6.30
N LEU A 460 -19.98 -1.12 -6.27
CA LEU A 460 -20.58 0.06 -5.64
C LEU A 460 -21.94 0.35 -6.26
N SER A 461 -22.03 0.45 -7.60
CA SER A 461 -23.27 0.70 -8.32
C SER A 461 -24.33 -0.37 -8.03
N SER A 462 -23.91 -1.64 -7.96
CA SER A 462 -24.80 -2.76 -7.63
C SER A 462 -25.33 -2.71 -6.19
N LYS A 463 -24.49 -2.31 -5.24
CA LYS A 463 -24.90 -2.13 -3.82
C LYS A 463 -25.88 -0.97 -3.68
N LEU A 464 -25.62 0.16 -4.35
CA LEU A 464 -26.50 1.32 -4.32
C LEU A 464 -27.89 0.99 -4.88
N GLU A 465 -27.96 0.25 -5.99
CA GLU A 465 -29.23 -0.18 -6.57
C GLU A 465 -30.05 -1.04 -5.62
N LYS A 466 -29.41 -2.00 -4.95
CA LYS A 466 -30.07 -2.84 -3.93
C LYS A 466 -30.57 -2.03 -2.73
N ILE A 467 -29.75 -1.09 -2.24
CA ILE A 467 -30.09 -0.25 -1.09
C ILE A 467 -31.28 0.66 -1.40
N LYS A 468 -31.34 1.22 -2.62
CA LYS A 468 -32.37 2.15 -3.10
C LYS A 468 -33.80 1.64 -2.84
N ILE A 469 -34.02 0.33 -2.96
CA ILE A 469 -35.34 -0.30 -2.81
C ILE A 469 -35.90 -0.10 -1.40
N ALA A 470 -35.05 -0.20 -0.38
CA ALA A 470 -35.45 -0.15 1.03
C ALA A 470 -35.54 1.26 1.63
N LEU A 471 -35.01 2.28 0.92
CA LEU A 471 -34.95 3.65 1.43
C LEU A 471 -36.30 4.36 1.33
N LYS A 472 -36.59 5.23 2.29
CA LYS A 472 -37.77 6.11 2.31
C LYS A 472 -37.42 7.54 1.98
N HIS A 473 -36.32 8.06 2.50
CA HIS A 473 -35.94 9.48 2.45
C HIS A 473 -34.73 9.75 1.57
N CYS A 474 -33.75 8.82 1.53
CA CYS A 474 -32.47 9.01 0.83
C CYS A 474 -32.44 8.44 -0.59
N LYS A 475 -33.61 8.12 -1.22
CA LYS A 475 -33.62 7.74 -2.65
C LYS A 475 -33.02 8.81 -3.56
N PRO A 476 -33.35 10.12 -3.40
CA PRO A 476 -32.72 11.17 -4.22
C PRO A 476 -31.20 11.22 -4.07
N LEU A 477 -30.67 10.91 -2.89
CA LEU A 477 -29.22 10.83 -2.66
C LEU A 477 -28.58 9.68 -3.46
N VAL A 478 -29.20 8.51 -3.44
CA VAL A 478 -28.71 7.35 -4.25
C VAL A 478 -28.73 7.69 -5.74
N GLU A 479 -29.80 8.31 -6.24
CA GLU A 479 -29.91 8.71 -7.63
C GLU A 479 -28.84 9.70 -8.04
N ALA A 480 -28.61 10.72 -7.24
CA ALA A 480 -27.57 11.70 -7.47
C ALA A 480 -26.17 11.07 -7.51
N ILE A 481 -25.87 10.16 -6.56
CA ILE A 481 -24.61 9.41 -6.53
C ILE A 481 -24.47 8.51 -7.76
N GLN A 482 -25.52 7.80 -8.19
CA GLN A 482 -25.48 6.93 -9.36
C GLN A 482 -25.21 7.73 -10.64
N VAL A 483 -25.87 8.88 -10.81
CA VAL A 483 -25.60 9.80 -11.93
C VAL A 483 -24.16 10.32 -11.87
N GLY A 484 -23.68 10.72 -10.70
CA GLY A 484 -22.29 11.14 -10.50
C GLY A 484 -21.27 10.05 -10.86
N ILE A 485 -21.52 8.80 -10.47
CA ILE A 485 -20.68 7.66 -10.87
C ILE A 485 -20.69 7.49 -12.40
N GLN A 486 -21.85 7.52 -13.02
CA GLN A 486 -21.96 7.36 -14.48
C GLN A 486 -21.21 8.47 -15.23
N ASN A 487 -21.34 9.71 -14.80
CA ASN A 487 -20.69 10.86 -15.44
C ASN A 487 -19.16 10.82 -15.28
N ARG A 488 -18.66 10.43 -14.10
CA ARG A 488 -17.22 10.47 -13.80
C ARG A 488 -16.44 9.21 -14.16
N PHE A 489 -17.10 8.06 -14.22
CA PHE A 489 -16.46 6.76 -14.50
C PHE A 489 -16.97 6.08 -15.78
N GLY A 490 -17.98 6.65 -16.46
CA GLY A 490 -18.60 6.03 -17.62
C GLY A 490 -17.63 5.79 -18.77
N GLU A 491 -16.73 6.74 -19.05
CA GLU A 491 -15.69 6.60 -20.07
C GLU A 491 -14.63 5.57 -19.66
N MET A 492 -14.20 5.60 -18.40
CA MET A 492 -13.24 4.62 -17.88
C MET A 492 -13.77 3.18 -17.96
N SER A 493 -15.10 3.00 -17.87
CA SER A 493 -15.74 1.69 -17.99
C SER A 493 -15.66 1.11 -19.42
N ARG A 494 -15.33 1.94 -20.40
CA ARG A 494 -15.16 1.56 -21.80
C ARG A 494 -13.70 1.56 -22.26
N ASP A 495 -12.76 1.96 -21.40
CA ASP A 495 -11.32 1.93 -21.70
C ASP A 495 -10.85 0.46 -21.76
N PRO A 496 -10.41 -0.04 -22.94
CA PRO A 496 -10.01 -1.43 -23.12
C PRO A 496 -8.90 -1.87 -22.17
N GLU A 497 -7.95 -0.96 -21.87
CA GLU A 497 -6.85 -1.23 -20.94
C GLU A 497 -7.37 -1.46 -19.51
N LEU A 498 -8.29 -0.61 -19.03
CA LEU A 498 -8.85 -0.74 -17.68
C LEU A 498 -9.70 -2.01 -17.54
N VAL A 499 -10.47 -2.35 -18.57
CA VAL A 499 -11.27 -3.59 -18.59
C VAL A 499 -10.35 -4.81 -18.60
N ALA A 500 -9.34 -4.83 -19.46
CA ALA A 500 -8.33 -5.90 -19.51
C ALA A 500 -7.56 -6.04 -18.21
N ALA A 501 -7.17 -4.92 -17.59
CA ALA A 501 -6.52 -4.91 -16.28
C ALA A 501 -7.34 -5.63 -15.21
N ALA A 502 -8.64 -5.42 -15.20
CA ALA A 502 -9.54 -6.07 -14.24
C ALA A 502 -9.73 -7.56 -14.55
N ILE A 503 -9.84 -7.94 -15.82
CA ILE A 503 -9.95 -9.34 -16.26
C ILE A 503 -8.69 -10.14 -15.87
N LEU A 504 -7.51 -9.54 -15.98
CA LEU A 504 -6.23 -10.17 -15.66
C LEU A 504 -5.94 -10.31 -14.16
N ILE A 505 -6.79 -9.75 -13.28
CA ILE A 505 -6.68 -10.02 -11.84
C ILE A 505 -7.43 -11.31 -11.50
N PRO A 506 -6.77 -12.34 -10.97
CA PRO A 506 -7.38 -13.65 -10.67
C PRO A 506 -8.61 -13.57 -9.80
N LYS A 507 -8.64 -12.63 -8.86
CA LYS A 507 -9.75 -12.38 -7.94
C LYS A 507 -11.04 -11.91 -8.63
N PHE A 508 -10.94 -11.21 -9.74
CA PHE A 508 -12.11 -10.59 -10.40
C PHE A 508 -12.47 -11.25 -11.71
N LYS A 509 -11.47 -11.46 -12.57
CA LYS A 509 -11.67 -11.99 -13.92
C LYS A 509 -12.85 -11.30 -14.60
N THR A 510 -13.86 -12.06 -15.04
CA THR A 510 -15.07 -11.57 -15.70
C THR A 510 -16.27 -11.41 -14.77
N ALA A 511 -16.17 -11.80 -13.49
CA ALA A 511 -17.32 -11.88 -12.56
C ALA A 511 -18.00 -10.52 -12.24
N TRP A 512 -17.32 -9.40 -12.47
CA TRP A 512 -17.83 -8.06 -12.24
C TRP A 512 -18.54 -7.44 -13.46
N ILE A 513 -18.34 -8.03 -14.64
CA ILE A 513 -18.87 -7.54 -15.92
C ILE A 513 -20.34 -7.95 -16.04
N LYS A 514 -21.20 -7.01 -16.41
CA LYS A 514 -22.64 -7.21 -16.51
C LYS A 514 -23.15 -7.24 -17.94
N ASP A 515 -22.39 -6.71 -18.88
CA ASP A 515 -22.76 -6.58 -20.28
C ASP A 515 -21.70 -7.18 -21.20
N ASP A 516 -22.18 -7.79 -22.29
CA ASP A 516 -21.34 -8.49 -23.27
C ASP A 516 -20.44 -7.53 -24.07
N ALA A 517 -20.80 -6.26 -24.19
CA ALA A 517 -19.99 -5.27 -24.91
C ALA A 517 -18.71 -4.96 -24.14
N THR A 518 -18.80 -4.71 -22.83
CA THR A 518 -17.62 -4.52 -21.97
C THR A 518 -16.74 -5.77 -21.96
N LEU A 519 -17.34 -6.96 -21.86
CA LEU A 519 -16.60 -8.21 -21.91
C LEU A 519 -15.81 -8.35 -23.21
N LYS A 520 -16.46 -8.08 -24.34
CA LYS A 520 -15.87 -8.15 -25.67
C LYS A 520 -14.69 -7.18 -25.80
N ILE A 521 -14.87 -5.90 -25.40
CA ILE A 521 -13.81 -4.88 -25.45
C ILE A 521 -12.55 -5.36 -24.72
N GLY A 522 -12.69 -5.88 -23.50
CA GLY A 522 -11.55 -6.33 -22.72
C GLY A 522 -10.88 -7.58 -23.28
N LEU A 523 -11.65 -8.56 -23.73
CA LEU A 523 -11.10 -9.80 -24.31
C LEU A 523 -10.44 -9.55 -25.67
N ASP A 524 -11.03 -8.70 -26.52
CA ASP A 524 -10.46 -8.36 -27.82
C ASP A 524 -9.13 -7.63 -27.64
N TYR A 525 -9.04 -6.66 -26.71
CA TYR A 525 -7.79 -5.99 -26.36
C TYR A 525 -6.73 -6.99 -25.85
N ILE A 526 -7.09 -7.91 -24.95
CA ILE A 526 -6.16 -8.92 -24.45
C ILE A 526 -5.66 -9.82 -25.59
N ARG A 527 -6.53 -10.24 -26.52
CA ARG A 527 -6.15 -11.08 -27.66
C ARG A 527 -5.22 -10.35 -28.62
N GLU A 528 -5.51 -9.08 -28.94
CA GLU A 528 -4.67 -8.24 -29.77
C GLU A 528 -3.25 -8.12 -29.20
N GLN A 529 -3.14 -7.85 -27.88
CA GLN A 529 -1.85 -7.78 -27.20
C GLN A 529 -1.12 -9.14 -27.16
N LEU A 530 -1.83 -10.26 -27.15
CA LEU A 530 -1.24 -11.61 -27.18
C LEU A 530 -0.72 -11.98 -28.58
N GLU A 531 -1.20 -11.36 -29.62
CA GLU A 531 -0.77 -11.55 -31.02
C GLU A 531 0.47 -10.72 -31.37
N ASP A 532 0.87 -9.77 -30.53
CA ASP A 532 2.07 -8.94 -30.74
C ASP A 532 3.33 -9.84 -30.77
N PRO A 533 4.13 -9.79 -31.89
CA PRO A 533 5.31 -10.62 -32.04
C PRO A 533 6.37 -10.43 -30.95
N SER A 534 6.45 -9.24 -30.34
CA SER A 534 7.37 -8.92 -29.26
C SER A 534 7.06 -9.70 -27.98
N ILE A 535 5.79 -10.06 -27.78
CA ILE A 535 5.32 -10.86 -26.64
C ILE A 535 5.49 -12.36 -26.91
N SER A 536 5.36 -12.81 -28.16
CA SER A 536 5.43 -14.23 -28.54
C SER A 536 6.86 -14.77 -28.76
N ALA A 537 7.82 -13.91 -29.12
CA ALA A 537 9.16 -14.33 -29.57
C ALA A 537 10.12 -14.81 -28.44
N GLU A 538 9.94 -14.38 -27.20
CA GLU A 538 10.86 -14.75 -26.10
C GLU A 538 10.49 -16.04 -25.34
N ALA A 539 9.36 -16.65 -25.63
CA ALA A 539 8.97 -17.92 -24.99
C ALA A 539 9.75 -19.14 -25.52
N GLY A 540 10.67 -18.94 -26.51
CA GLY A 540 11.41 -19.99 -27.22
C GLY A 540 12.93 -20.01 -27.05
N SER A 541 13.58 -19.05 -26.34
CA SER A 541 15.03 -19.07 -26.14
C SER A 541 15.43 -19.81 -24.86
N GLY A 542 15.21 -21.10 -24.82
CA GLY A 542 15.88 -22.03 -23.90
C GLY A 542 17.18 -22.47 -24.55
N SER A 543 18.30 -22.32 -23.85
CA SER A 543 19.67 -22.66 -24.23
C SER A 543 19.80 -23.94 -25.06
N SER A 544 20.51 -23.81 -26.17
CA SER A 544 21.02 -24.93 -26.95
C SER A 544 22.07 -25.68 -26.12
N ASP A 545 21.67 -26.79 -25.51
CA ASP A 545 22.60 -27.80 -25.00
C ASP A 545 22.68 -28.92 -26.05
N GLU A 546 23.81 -28.98 -26.78
CA GLU A 546 24.10 -30.00 -27.76
C GLU A 546 24.35 -31.30 -27.04
N GLY A 547 23.34 -32.19 -26.94
CA GLY A 547 23.57 -33.55 -26.43
C GLY A 547 22.37 -34.42 -26.17
N ASP A 548 21.13 -34.00 -26.29
CA ASP A 548 19.99 -34.86 -25.98
C ASP A 548 19.35 -35.47 -27.24
N PHE A 549 19.70 -36.73 -27.53
CA PHE A 549 19.13 -37.53 -28.62
C PHE A 549 17.58 -37.61 -28.59
N PHE A 550 16.97 -37.38 -27.43
CA PHE A 550 15.50 -37.39 -27.26
C PHE A 550 14.85 -36.00 -27.36
N HIS A 551 15.58 -34.95 -27.74
CA HIS A 551 15.06 -33.58 -27.90
C HIS A 551 13.86 -33.52 -28.86
N ILE A 552 13.84 -34.34 -29.92
CA ILE A 552 12.74 -34.41 -30.90
C ILE A 552 11.44 -34.95 -30.28
N LEU A 553 11.51 -35.79 -29.26
CA LEU A 553 10.34 -36.33 -28.55
C LEU A 553 9.79 -35.30 -27.52
N LYS A 554 10.62 -34.43 -26.98
CA LYS A 554 10.19 -33.34 -26.09
C LYS A 554 9.52 -32.18 -26.85
N SER A 555 9.79 -32.00 -28.14
CA SER A 555 9.24 -30.94 -28.96
C SER A 555 7.77 -31.13 -29.39
N SER A 556 7.13 -32.26 -29.05
CA SER A 556 5.72 -32.47 -29.38
C SER A 556 4.72 -31.92 -28.37
N HIS A 557 5.15 -31.38 -27.23
CA HIS A 557 4.31 -30.52 -26.40
C HIS A 557 4.32 -29.11 -26.99
N LYS A 558 3.53 -28.88 -28.04
CA LYS A 558 3.18 -27.54 -28.53
C LYS A 558 2.69 -26.75 -27.32
N THR A 559 3.42 -25.69 -26.95
CA THR A 559 2.93 -24.69 -26.00
C THR A 559 1.52 -24.31 -26.43
N PRO A 560 0.52 -24.36 -25.55
CA PRO A 560 -0.82 -23.98 -25.92
C PRO A 560 -0.80 -22.59 -26.57
N SER A 561 -1.49 -22.42 -27.69
CA SER A 561 -1.68 -21.09 -28.32
C SER A 561 -1.99 -20.07 -27.21
N ALA A 562 -1.49 -18.85 -27.33
CA ALA A 562 -1.73 -17.77 -26.37
C ALA A 562 -3.19 -17.64 -25.97
N THR A 563 -4.10 -17.79 -26.97
CA THR A 563 -5.56 -17.79 -26.77
C THR A 563 -6.01 -18.96 -25.88
N LYS A 564 -5.45 -20.16 -26.05
CA LYS A 564 -5.78 -21.31 -25.19
C LYS A 564 -5.30 -21.14 -23.75
N GLN A 565 -4.18 -20.44 -23.54
CA GLN A 565 -3.72 -20.11 -22.20
C GLN A 565 -4.67 -19.11 -21.53
N LEU A 566 -5.17 -18.11 -22.26
CA LEU A 566 -6.18 -17.16 -21.77
C LEU A 566 -7.47 -17.88 -21.36
N ASP A 567 -8.00 -18.75 -22.23
CA ASP A 567 -9.24 -19.50 -21.94
C ASP A 567 -9.05 -20.41 -20.72
N SER A 568 -7.90 -21.07 -20.60
CA SER A 568 -7.56 -21.89 -19.44
C SER A 568 -7.44 -21.05 -18.17
N TYR A 569 -6.81 -19.87 -18.25
CA TYR A 569 -6.74 -18.92 -17.15
C TYR A 569 -8.12 -18.45 -16.68
N LEU A 570 -9.00 -18.12 -17.61
CA LEU A 570 -10.36 -17.67 -17.28
C LEU A 570 -11.18 -18.78 -16.61
N ALA A 571 -11.00 -20.02 -17.03
CA ALA A 571 -11.69 -21.19 -16.47
C ALA A 571 -11.15 -21.61 -15.08
N TYR A 572 -9.93 -21.23 -14.72
CA TYR A 572 -9.29 -21.64 -13.46
C TYR A 572 -9.89 -20.89 -12.26
N SER A 573 -10.24 -21.60 -11.17
CA SER A 573 -10.87 -21.01 -10.00
C SER A 573 -9.85 -20.81 -8.87
N THR A 574 -9.23 -19.63 -8.80
CA THR A 574 -8.37 -19.20 -7.68
C THR A 574 -8.24 -17.69 -7.64
N ASP A 575 -8.04 -17.17 -6.44
CA ASP A 575 -7.82 -15.74 -6.19
C ASP A 575 -6.33 -15.38 -6.06
N ASP A 576 -5.43 -16.38 -6.03
CA ASP A 576 -3.99 -16.16 -5.83
C ASP A 576 -3.35 -15.64 -7.14
N ILE A 577 -2.74 -14.45 -7.06
CA ILE A 577 -2.01 -13.84 -8.19
C ILE A 577 -0.85 -14.71 -8.70
N LYS A 578 -0.31 -15.58 -7.85
CA LYS A 578 0.78 -16.50 -8.23
C LYS A 578 0.37 -17.50 -9.30
N ILE A 579 -0.92 -17.73 -9.49
CA ILE A 579 -1.44 -18.58 -10.57
C ILE A 579 -1.01 -18.10 -11.95
N LEU A 580 -0.77 -16.79 -12.12
CA LEU A 580 -0.27 -16.23 -13.36
C LEU A 580 1.05 -16.88 -13.82
N LYS A 581 1.87 -17.39 -12.88
CA LYS A 581 3.10 -18.12 -13.22
C LYS A 581 2.83 -19.43 -13.98
N THR A 582 1.63 -20.01 -13.84
CA THR A 582 1.19 -21.20 -14.58
C THR A 582 0.79 -20.87 -16.03
N PHE A 583 0.55 -19.58 -16.31
CA PHE A 583 0.15 -19.07 -17.62
C PHE A 583 1.16 -18.03 -18.10
N PRO A 584 2.35 -18.43 -18.57
CA PRO A 584 3.47 -17.51 -18.83
C PRO A 584 3.15 -16.41 -19.84
N VAL A 585 2.31 -16.67 -20.82
CA VAL A 585 1.89 -15.65 -21.81
C VAL A 585 0.95 -14.64 -21.18
N VAL A 586 -0.03 -15.10 -20.39
CA VAL A 586 -0.93 -14.22 -19.60
C VAL A 586 -0.14 -13.42 -18.57
N LEU A 587 0.85 -14.04 -17.93
CA LEU A 587 1.74 -13.37 -16.98
C LEU A 587 2.57 -12.29 -17.67
N LYS A 588 3.16 -12.59 -18.84
CA LYS A 588 3.95 -11.64 -19.62
C LYS A 588 3.08 -10.44 -20.01
N LEU A 589 1.86 -10.69 -20.46
CA LEU A 589 0.89 -9.64 -20.76
C LEU A 589 0.51 -8.83 -19.51
N SER A 590 0.26 -9.49 -18.38
CA SER A 590 -0.01 -8.79 -17.10
C SER A 590 1.15 -7.90 -16.67
N ASN A 591 2.38 -8.24 -17.02
CA ASN A 591 3.58 -7.45 -16.70
C ASN A 591 3.92 -6.41 -17.76
N SER A 592 3.72 -6.72 -19.05
CA SER A 592 4.09 -5.87 -20.18
C SER A 592 3.06 -4.80 -20.48
N THR A 593 1.80 -5.11 -20.25
CA THR A 593 0.75 -4.12 -20.41
C THR A 593 0.67 -3.25 -19.16
N HIS A 594 0.38 -1.99 -19.38
CA HIS A 594 0.05 -0.95 -18.42
C HIS A 594 -0.94 -1.40 -17.31
N LEU A 595 -1.30 -2.68 -17.30
CA LEU A 595 -2.39 -3.30 -16.56
C LEU A 595 -2.11 -3.48 -15.06
N CYS A 596 -0.85 -3.54 -14.65
CA CYS A 596 -0.48 -3.71 -13.24
C CYS A 596 -0.39 -2.40 -12.44
N LEU A 597 -0.58 -1.24 -13.06
CA LEU A 597 -0.19 0.03 -12.46
C LEU A 597 -1.39 0.90 -12.08
N LEU A 598 -1.53 1.21 -10.98
CA LEU A 598 -1.96 2.12 -9.92
C LEU A 598 -3.11 3.09 -10.05
N LEU A 599 -3.85 3.12 -8.95
CA LEU A 599 -4.91 4.06 -8.60
C LEU A 599 -4.64 4.91 -7.34
N GLN A 600 -3.41 5.12 -6.91
CA GLN A 600 -3.18 5.87 -5.68
C GLN A 600 -2.46 7.19 -5.89
N LEU A 601 -3.14 8.26 -5.47
CA LEU A 601 -2.47 9.40 -4.85
C LEU A 601 -2.07 8.99 -3.44
N ALA A 602 -0.79 9.13 -3.12
CA ALA A 602 -0.28 8.87 -1.81
C ALA A 602 -1.10 9.62 -0.73
N LYS A 603 -1.25 9.01 0.44
CA LYS A 603 -1.64 9.70 1.68
C LYS A 603 -0.59 10.77 2.04
N GLY A 604 -0.34 11.68 1.14
CA GLY A 604 0.76 12.62 1.21
C GLY A 604 0.40 13.98 1.76
N CYS A 605 -0.79 14.22 2.27
CA CYS A 605 -1.13 15.52 2.84
C CYS A 605 -2.02 15.40 4.08
N SER A 606 -1.55 14.65 5.07
CA SER A 606 -2.09 14.71 6.41
C SER A 606 -0.96 15.00 7.41
N ALA A 607 -0.54 16.24 7.46
CA ALA A 607 0.15 16.85 8.59
C ALA A 607 -0.53 18.17 8.92
#